data_6402a357968c9656dc6329a6c4a66490
#
_entry.id   6402a357968c9656dc6329a6c4a66490
#
_cell.length_a   1.000
_cell.length_b   1.000
_cell.length_c   1.000
_cell.angle_alpha   90.00
_cell.angle_beta   90.00
_cell.angle_gamma   90.00
#
_symmetry.space_group_name_H-M   'P 1'
#
loop_
_entity.id
_entity.type
_entity.pdbx_description
1 polymer ?
#
loop_
_entity_poly.entity_id
_entity_poly.type
_entity_poly.pdbx_seq_one_letter_code
_entity_poly.pdbx_strand_id
1 'polypeptide(L)'
;MAKLYFRYGAMNSGKSTALMQVAHNYEEQGMKVLILKPQVDTKGGGELVSRLGVRRKADLLIPPELDVFEAVKAANDASGPLACVLCDESQFFTPEQAEQLFMITVDLNIPVICYGLRADFSLKGFPGSTRLLELAHTIEEMKTICTCGRKAICNCRKVNGRFVFEGEQVAIDLENDVQYVSMCPQCYFKAKRAFYAEKAASQAD
;
A
#
# COMPACT_ATOMS: atom_id res chain seq x y z
N MET A 1 12.50 11.58 -19.67
CA MET A 1 12.92 10.65 -18.62
C MET A 1 11.69 10.26 -17.82
N ALA A 2 11.43 8.98 -17.71
CA ALA A 2 10.33 8.46 -16.90
C ALA A 2 10.52 8.81 -15.42
N LYS A 3 9.44 8.72 -14.64
CA LYS A 3 9.45 9.10 -13.21
C LYS A 3 8.87 8.01 -12.34
N LEU A 4 9.39 7.91 -11.12
CA LEU A 4 8.78 7.15 -10.03
C LEU A 4 7.82 8.06 -9.27
N TYR A 5 6.57 7.64 -9.15
CA TYR A 5 5.52 8.30 -8.36
C TYR A 5 5.17 7.45 -7.15
N PHE A 6 5.07 8.08 -5.99
CA PHE A 6 4.53 7.42 -4.80
C PHE A 6 3.25 8.12 -4.34
N ARG A 7 2.12 7.43 -4.51
CA ARG A 7 0.78 7.85 -4.11
C ARG A 7 0.38 7.12 -2.84
N TYR A 8 0.55 7.76 -1.72
CA TYR A 8 0.23 7.17 -0.43
C TYR A 8 -1.05 7.76 0.17
N GLY A 9 -1.68 7.00 1.05
CA GLY A 9 -2.82 7.45 1.82
C GLY A 9 -3.20 6.47 2.90
N ALA A 10 -3.98 6.90 3.89
CA ALA A 10 -4.53 5.99 4.89
C ALA A 10 -5.41 4.91 4.22
N MET A 11 -5.74 3.87 4.94
CA MET A 11 -6.70 2.89 4.43
C MET A 11 -8.01 3.59 4.03
N ASN A 12 -8.70 3.05 3.04
CA ASN A 12 -9.94 3.64 2.48
C ASN A 12 -9.77 4.99 1.76
N SER A 13 -8.55 5.35 1.35
CA SER A 13 -8.31 6.54 0.52
C SER A 13 -8.51 6.31 -0.98
N GLY A 14 -9.00 5.13 -1.40
CA GLY A 14 -9.28 4.82 -2.80
C GLY A 14 -8.07 4.45 -3.65
N LYS A 15 -6.95 4.04 -3.05
CA LYS A 15 -5.69 3.70 -3.76
C LYS A 15 -5.87 2.69 -4.88
N SER A 16 -6.40 1.51 -4.56
CA SER A 16 -6.59 0.44 -5.57
C SER A 16 -7.61 0.85 -6.64
N THR A 17 -8.62 1.66 -6.30
CA THR A 17 -9.57 2.21 -7.29
C THR A 17 -8.85 3.16 -8.26
N ALA A 18 -8.02 4.06 -7.74
CA ALA A 18 -7.26 5.00 -8.57
C ALA A 18 -6.23 4.26 -9.45
N LEU A 19 -5.58 3.21 -8.93
CA LEU A 19 -4.69 2.37 -9.72
C LEU A 19 -5.43 1.73 -10.89
N MET A 20 -6.58 1.10 -10.63
CA MET A 20 -7.38 0.45 -11.67
C MET A 20 -7.90 1.45 -12.71
N GLN A 21 -8.25 2.68 -12.29
CA GLN A 21 -8.64 3.74 -13.20
C GLN A 21 -7.49 4.16 -14.12
N VAL A 22 -6.28 4.30 -13.56
CA VAL A 22 -5.09 4.62 -14.37
C VAL A 22 -4.79 3.50 -15.36
N ALA A 23 -4.84 2.24 -14.93
CA ALA A 23 -4.65 1.09 -15.80
C ALA A 23 -5.64 1.11 -16.97
N HIS A 24 -6.93 1.28 -16.66
CA HIS A 24 -7.99 1.36 -17.66
C HIS A 24 -7.75 2.48 -18.69
N ASN A 25 -7.35 3.68 -18.23
CA ASN A 25 -7.09 4.81 -19.12
C ASN A 25 -5.95 4.53 -20.13
N TYR A 26 -4.90 3.82 -19.71
CA TYR A 26 -3.83 3.40 -20.64
C TYR A 26 -4.34 2.35 -21.64
N GLU A 27 -5.08 1.37 -21.16
CA GLU A 27 -5.60 0.25 -21.97
C GLU A 27 -6.63 0.71 -23.01
N GLU A 28 -7.49 1.68 -22.68
CA GLU A 28 -8.40 2.31 -23.66
C GLU A 28 -7.67 2.96 -24.83
N GLN A 29 -6.44 3.40 -24.63
CA GLN A 29 -5.58 3.96 -25.67
C GLN A 29 -4.69 2.90 -26.35
N GLY A 30 -4.94 1.61 -26.08
CA GLY A 30 -4.15 0.51 -26.62
C GLY A 30 -2.73 0.41 -26.05
N MET A 31 -2.45 1.11 -24.95
CA MET A 31 -1.17 1.08 -24.27
C MET A 31 -1.11 -0.02 -23.21
N LYS A 32 0.03 -0.71 -23.13
CA LYS A 32 0.20 -1.82 -22.17
C LYS A 32 0.66 -1.31 -20.81
N VAL A 33 0.04 -1.79 -19.76
CA VAL A 33 0.49 -1.60 -18.38
C VAL A 33 0.84 -2.93 -17.74
N LEU A 34 1.70 -2.91 -16.75
CA LEU A 34 2.04 -4.06 -15.93
C LEU A 34 1.69 -3.78 -14.47
N ILE A 35 0.84 -4.60 -13.88
CA ILE A 35 0.39 -4.44 -12.49
C ILE A 35 1.14 -5.41 -11.60
N LEU A 36 1.89 -4.86 -10.65
CA LEU A 36 2.66 -5.59 -9.65
C LEU A 36 1.95 -5.53 -8.29
N LYS A 37 2.03 -6.62 -7.55
CA LYS A 37 1.57 -6.68 -6.16
C LYS A 37 2.55 -7.51 -5.34
N PRO A 38 3.08 -7.02 -4.20
CA PRO A 38 3.90 -7.82 -3.30
C PRO A 38 3.14 -9.06 -2.84
N GLN A 39 3.83 -10.20 -2.86
CA GLN A 39 3.29 -11.44 -2.31
C GLN A 39 3.50 -11.42 -0.80
N VAL A 40 2.44 -11.08 -0.08
CA VAL A 40 2.39 -11.20 1.38
C VAL A 40 1.49 -12.38 1.67
N ASP A 41 1.80 -13.21 2.68
CA ASP A 41 0.95 -14.30 3.14
C ASP A 41 -0.38 -13.75 3.69
N THR A 42 -1.22 -13.24 2.80
CA THR A 42 -2.52 -12.68 3.15
C THR A 42 -3.63 -13.34 2.33
N LYS A 43 -4.81 -13.42 2.90
CA LYS A 43 -6.04 -14.02 2.33
C LYS A 43 -6.50 -13.46 0.97
N GLY A 44 -5.77 -12.58 0.32
CA GLY A 44 -6.24 -11.85 -0.86
C GLY A 44 -5.88 -12.45 -2.22
N GLY A 45 -5.13 -13.55 -2.30
CA GLY A 45 -4.68 -14.07 -3.60
C GLY A 45 -4.07 -12.96 -4.48
N GLY A 46 -3.81 -13.22 -5.73
CA GLY A 46 -3.24 -12.22 -6.66
C GLY A 46 -4.23 -11.15 -7.16
N GLU A 47 -5.34 -10.90 -6.47
CA GLU A 47 -6.34 -9.91 -6.88
C GLU A 47 -6.17 -8.56 -6.19
N LEU A 48 -6.35 -7.49 -6.96
CA LEU A 48 -6.64 -6.15 -6.46
C LEU A 48 -8.15 -6.07 -6.23
N VAL A 49 -8.55 -5.75 -5.01
CA VAL A 49 -9.98 -5.60 -4.68
C VAL A 49 -10.21 -4.20 -4.15
N SER A 50 -10.98 -3.40 -4.89
CA SER A 50 -11.43 -2.11 -4.39
C SER A 50 -12.62 -2.31 -3.45
N ARG A 51 -12.80 -1.41 -2.49
CA ARG A 51 -14.00 -1.42 -1.63
C ARG A 51 -15.29 -1.09 -2.38
N LEU A 52 -15.20 -0.57 -3.59
CA LEU A 52 -16.34 -0.36 -4.48
C LEU A 52 -16.75 -1.64 -5.23
N GLY A 53 -16.09 -2.78 -4.94
CA GLY A 53 -16.40 -4.07 -5.53
C GLY A 53 -15.70 -4.35 -6.87
N VAL A 54 -14.93 -3.41 -7.41
CA VAL A 54 -14.13 -3.64 -8.62
C VAL A 54 -12.97 -4.57 -8.27
N ARG A 55 -12.77 -5.59 -9.09
CA ARG A 55 -11.70 -6.58 -8.95
C ARG A 55 -10.84 -6.60 -10.19
N ARG A 56 -9.54 -6.78 -10.01
CA ARG A 56 -8.58 -6.97 -11.08
C ARG A 56 -7.45 -7.89 -10.59
N LYS A 57 -7.03 -8.82 -11.42
CA LYS A 57 -5.87 -9.66 -11.13
C LYS A 57 -4.59 -8.85 -11.33
N ALA A 58 -3.62 -9.00 -10.42
CA ALA A 58 -2.27 -8.51 -10.65
C ALA A 58 -1.62 -9.34 -11.77
N ASP A 59 -0.83 -8.70 -12.61
CA ASP A 59 -0.10 -9.39 -13.67
C ASP A 59 1.07 -10.19 -13.10
N LEU A 60 1.76 -9.63 -12.10
CA LEU A 60 2.85 -10.32 -11.38
C LEU A 60 2.68 -10.18 -9.87
N LEU A 61 2.83 -11.30 -9.16
CA LEU A 61 3.03 -11.34 -7.73
C LEU A 61 4.52 -11.33 -7.43
N ILE A 62 4.94 -10.46 -6.52
CA ILE A 62 6.34 -10.19 -6.24
C ILE A 62 6.67 -10.73 -4.83
N PRO A 63 7.28 -11.91 -4.71
CA PRO A 63 7.82 -12.38 -3.45
C PRO A 63 9.06 -11.57 -3.04
N PRO A 64 9.44 -11.56 -1.74
CA PRO A 64 10.53 -10.72 -1.24
C PRO A 64 11.89 -10.95 -1.89
N GLU A 65 12.14 -12.17 -2.38
CA GLU A 65 13.39 -12.59 -3.02
C GLU A 65 13.45 -12.28 -4.52
N LEU A 66 12.35 -11.89 -5.15
CA LEU A 66 12.31 -11.65 -6.59
C LEU A 66 12.96 -10.30 -6.94
N ASP A 67 13.82 -10.32 -7.94
CA ASP A 67 14.33 -9.12 -8.59
C ASP A 67 13.23 -8.50 -9.48
N VAL A 68 12.71 -7.35 -9.02
CA VAL A 68 11.60 -6.66 -9.70
C VAL A 68 12.06 -6.03 -11.01
N PHE A 69 13.30 -5.55 -11.08
CA PHE A 69 13.84 -4.96 -12.31
C PHE A 69 13.91 -5.99 -13.43
N GLU A 70 14.52 -7.15 -13.17
CA GLU A 70 14.64 -8.23 -14.17
C GLU A 70 13.26 -8.80 -14.55
N ALA A 71 12.33 -8.92 -13.60
CA ALA A 71 10.98 -9.38 -13.88
C ALA A 71 10.22 -8.42 -14.81
N VAL A 72 10.31 -7.11 -14.58
CA VAL A 72 9.69 -6.09 -15.44
C VAL A 72 10.35 -6.03 -16.82
N LYS A 73 11.67 -6.13 -16.88
CA LYS A 73 12.42 -6.17 -18.13
C LYS A 73 12.02 -7.38 -18.96
N ALA A 74 11.95 -8.57 -18.37
CA ALA A 74 11.50 -9.77 -19.06
C ALA A 74 10.05 -9.64 -19.58
N ALA A 75 9.15 -9.05 -18.80
CA ALA A 75 7.77 -8.80 -19.22
C ALA A 75 7.71 -7.80 -20.38
N ASN A 76 8.53 -6.74 -20.34
CA ASN A 76 8.63 -5.75 -21.41
C ASN A 76 9.12 -6.37 -22.71
N ASP A 77 10.15 -7.22 -22.64
CA ASP A 77 10.73 -7.88 -23.81
C ASP A 77 9.77 -8.92 -24.40
N ALA A 78 9.02 -9.64 -23.57
CA ALA A 78 8.10 -10.68 -24.02
C ALA A 78 6.78 -10.13 -24.60
N SER A 79 6.25 -9.05 -24.03
CA SER A 79 4.92 -8.54 -24.40
C SER A 79 4.94 -7.31 -25.30
N GLY A 80 6.12 -6.74 -25.57
CA GLY A 80 6.33 -5.45 -26.24
C GLY A 80 6.28 -4.28 -25.25
N PRO A 81 6.54 -3.04 -25.72
CA PRO A 81 6.85 -1.92 -24.86
C PRO A 81 5.73 -1.63 -23.84
N LEU A 82 6.11 -1.61 -22.59
CA LEU A 82 5.24 -1.21 -21.48
C LEU A 82 5.16 0.32 -21.39
N ALA A 83 3.97 0.85 -21.30
CA ALA A 83 3.73 2.27 -21.14
C ALA A 83 3.80 2.73 -19.68
N CYS A 84 3.51 1.83 -18.73
CA CYS A 84 3.56 2.14 -17.30
C CYS A 84 3.62 0.85 -16.47
N VAL A 85 4.32 0.91 -15.33
CA VAL A 85 4.25 -0.09 -14.26
C VAL A 85 3.43 0.48 -13.11
N LEU A 86 2.44 -0.27 -12.63
CA LEU A 86 1.55 0.11 -11.54
C LEU A 86 1.75 -0.87 -10.38
N CYS A 87 2.00 -0.37 -9.18
CA CYS A 87 2.25 -1.19 -8.00
C CYS A 87 1.17 -0.96 -6.95
N ASP A 88 0.41 -2.00 -6.58
CA ASP A 88 -0.51 -1.95 -5.44
C ASP A 88 0.16 -2.46 -4.17
N GLU A 89 -0.35 -2.02 -3.00
CA GLU A 89 0.17 -2.38 -1.67
C GLU A 89 1.71 -2.22 -1.56
N SER A 90 2.24 -1.16 -2.17
CA SER A 90 3.69 -0.96 -2.35
C SER A 90 4.47 -0.80 -1.04
N GLN A 91 3.79 -0.62 0.10
CA GLN A 91 4.43 -0.62 1.43
C GLN A 91 5.10 -1.96 1.76
N PHE A 92 4.68 -3.04 1.12
CA PHE A 92 5.19 -4.39 1.36
C PHE A 92 6.37 -4.79 0.47
N PHE A 93 6.81 -3.93 -0.44
CA PHE A 93 8.10 -4.12 -1.12
C PHE A 93 9.25 -4.01 -0.13
N THR A 94 10.33 -4.73 -0.39
CA THR A 94 11.57 -4.51 0.34
C THR A 94 12.20 -3.18 -0.07
N PRO A 95 13.14 -2.60 0.73
CA PRO A 95 13.89 -1.42 0.32
C PRO A 95 14.62 -1.62 -1.02
N GLU A 96 15.21 -2.81 -1.23
CA GLU A 96 15.91 -3.19 -2.45
C GLU A 96 14.94 -3.21 -3.66
N GLN A 97 13.75 -3.78 -3.48
CA GLN A 97 12.72 -3.77 -4.53
C GLN A 97 12.25 -2.36 -4.85
N ALA A 98 12.16 -1.45 -3.86
CA ALA A 98 11.86 -0.04 -4.10
C ALA A 98 12.97 0.65 -4.93
N GLU A 99 14.24 0.30 -4.71
CA GLU A 99 15.36 0.77 -5.54
C GLU A 99 15.27 0.22 -6.97
N GLN A 100 14.94 -1.06 -7.13
CA GLN A 100 14.73 -1.67 -8.44
C GLN A 100 13.59 -1.01 -9.21
N LEU A 101 12.49 -0.63 -8.54
CA LEU A 101 11.40 0.15 -9.14
C LEU A 101 11.87 1.54 -9.60
N PHE A 102 12.79 2.17 -8.87
CA PHE A 102 13.41 3.42 -9.32
C PHE A 102 14.31 3.18 -10.53
N MET A 103 15.13 2.12 -10.55
CA MET A 103 16.00 1.75 -11.67
C MET A 103 15.22 1.51 -12.96
N ILE A 104 14.01 0.94 -12.91
CA ILE A 104 13.12 0.79 -14.08
C ILE A 104 12.88 2.14 -14.75
N THR A 105 12.71 3.23 -13.98
CA THR A 105 12.50 4.57 -14.58
C THR A 105 13.74 5.13 -15.23
N VAL A 106 14.92 4.77 -14.75
CA VAL A 106 16.21 5.26 -15.24
C VAL A 106 16.66 4.47 -16.46
N ASP A 107 16.71 3.15 -16.37
CA ASP A 107 17.36 2.28 -17.35
C ASP A 107 16.39 1.81 -18.45
N LEU A 108 15.13 1.53 -18.11
CA LEU A 108 14.11 1.11 -19.07
C LEU A 108 13.26 2.28 -19.56
N ASN A 109 13.39 3.46 -18.95
CA ASN A 109 12.59 4.66 -19.24
C ASN A 109 11.07 4.41 -19.21
N ILE A 110 10.62 3.52 -18.28
CA ILE A 110 9.22 3.19 -18.06
C ILE A 110 8.74 3.89 -16.78
N PRO A 111 7.65 4.70 -16.82
CA PRO A 111 7.11 5.32 -15.60
C PRO A 111 6.56 4.26 -14.64
N VAL A 112 6.81 4.48 -13.34
CA VAL A 112 6.36 3.60 -12.27
C VAL A 112 5.48 4.39 -11.30
N ILE A 113 4.28 3.89 -10.99
CA ILE A 113 3.35 4.50 -10.03
C ILE A 113 3.07 3.51 -8.91
N CYS A 114 3.56 3.82 -7.72
CA CYS A 114 3.37 3.03 -6.52
C CYS A 114 2.21 3.57 -5.68
N TYR A 115 1.29 2.69 -5.28
CA TYR A 115 0.19 2.99 -4.37
C TYR A 115 0.38 2.21 -3.08
N GLY A 116 0.34 2.89 -1.93
CA GLY A 116 0.59 2.22 -0.66
C GLY A 116 0.22 3.01 0.58
N LEU A 117 0.48 2.40 1.73
CA LEU A 117 0.38 3.04 3.04
C LEU A 117 1.72 3.67 3.40
N ARG A 118 1.72 4.84 4.05
CA ARG A 118 2.96 5.45 4.57
C ARG A 118 3.43 4.75 5.84
N ALA A 119 2.51 4.48 6.76
CA ALA A 119 2.79 3.95 8.08
C ALA A 119 1.71 2.95 8.51
N ASP A 120 2.07 2.09 9.44
CA ASP A 120 1.21 1.09 10.05
C ASP A 120 0.26 1.71 11.11
N PHE A 121 -0.44 0.82 11.83
CA PHE A 121 -1.36 1.19 12.91
C PHE A 121 -0.65 1.76 14.16
N SER A 122 0.66 1.54 14.32
CA SER A 122 1.48 2.09 15.40
C SER A 122 2.14 3.43 15.03
N LEU A 123 1.90 3.92 13.82
CA LEU A 123 2.51 5.09 13.18
C LEU A 123 3.99 4.88 12.80
N LYS A 124 4.46 3.64 12.73
CA LYS A 124 5.78 3.31 12.22
C LYS A 124 5.73 3.19 10.70
N GLY A 125 6.75 3.72 10.02
CA GLY A 125 6.89 3.58 8.58
C GLY A 125 7.09 2.13 8.16
N PHE A 126 6.51 1.74 7.03
CA PHE A 126 6.88 0.49 6.37
C PHE A 126 8.24 0.66 5.67
N PRO A 127 9.14 -0.33 5.69
CA PRO A 127 10.45 -0.21 5.06
C PRO A 127 10.38 0.18 3.57
N GLY A 128 9.54 -0.48 2.78
CA GLY A 128 9.34 -0.15 1.37
C GLY A 128 8.80 1.26 1.15
N SER A 129 7.82 1.69 1.96
CA SER A 129 7.29 3.06 1.86
C SER A 129 8.30 4.12 2.26
N THR A 130 9.14 3.85 3.26
CA THR A 130 10.21 4.76 3.66
C THR A 130 11.18 4.94 2.50
N ARG A 131 11.59 3.85 1.86
CA ARG A 131 12.48 3.90 0.70
C ARG A 131 11.85 4.58 -0.51
N LEU A 132 10.56 4.36 -0.76
CA LEU A 132 9.83 5.06 -1.83
C LEU A 132 9.72 6.57 -1.57
N LEU A 133 9.54 7.01 -0.32
CA LEU A 133 9.54 8.44 0.04
C LEU A 133 10.90 9.11 -0.23
N GLU A 134 12.01 8.37 -0.10
CA GLU A 134 13.36 8.87 -0.38
C GLU A 134 13.66 8.98 -1.88
N LEU A 135 13.14 8.04 -2.68
CA LEU A 135 13.49 7.88 -4.11
C LEU A 135 12.50 8.54 -5.09
N ALA A 136 11.24 8.67 -4.70
CA ALA A 136 10.20 9.09 -5.64
C ALA A 136 10.41 10.51 -6.17
N HIS A 137 10.29 10.67 -7.49
CA HIS A 137 10.32 12.00 -8.13
C HIS A 137 9.09 12.85 -7.80
N THR A 138 7.97 12.17 -7.52
CA THR A 138 6.70 12.83 -7.16
C THR A 138 6.02 12.06 -6.06
N ILE A 139 5.64 12.75 -5.00
CA ILE A 139 4.97 12.19 -3.83
C ILE A 139 3.60 12.87 -3.72
N GLU A 140 2.53 12.06 -3.71
CA GLU A 140 1.15 12.54 -3.63
C GLU A 140 0.41 11.88 -2.47
N GLU A 141 -0.31 12.67 -1.68
CA GLU A 141 -1.18 12.14 -0.63
C GLU A 141 -2.61 11.98 -1.13
N MET A 142 -3.10 10.75 -1.12
CA MET A 142 -4.50 10.43 -1.37
C MET A 142 -5.31 10.62 -0.09
N LYS A 143 -6.14 11.67 -0.07
CA LYS A 143 -6.86 12.12 1.12
C LYS A 143 -8.07 11.24 1.41
N THR A 144 -8.33 11.01 2.71
CA THR A 144 -9.59 10.43 3.20
C THR A 144 -10.00 11.10 4.50
N ILE A 145 -11.20 10.81 4.98
CA ILE A 145 -11.78 11.46 6.15
C ILE A 145 -11.94 10.49 7.33
N CYS A 146 -11.78 11.02 8.52
CA CYS A 146 -12.12 10.37 9.78
C CYS A 146 -13.63 10.47 10.04
N THR A 147 -14.19 9.58 10.85
CA THR A 147 -15.60 9.63 11.28
C THR A 147 -15.99 10.96 11.93
N CYS A 148 -15.03 11.71 12.47
CA CYS A 148 -15.27 13.06 13.02
C CYS A 148 -15.23 14.19 11.97
N GLY A 149 -15.15 13.87 10.67
CA GLY A 149 -15.11 14.82 9.56
C GLY A 149 -13.73 15.41 9.24
N ARG A 150 -12.71 15.20 10.08
CA ARG A 150 -11.35 15.70 9.82
C ARG A 150 -10.58 14.80 8.88
N LYS A 151 -9.53 15.33 8.26
CA LYS A 151 -8.59 14.56 7.43
C LYS A 151 -8.00 13.38 8.23
N ALA A 152 -8.12 12.17 7.69
CA ALA A 152 -7.54 10.97 8.27
C ALA A 152 -6.17 10.69 7.66
N ILE A 153 -5.17 10.51 8.52
CA ILE A 153 -3.78 10.17 8.13
C ILE A 153 -3.22 8.98 8.91
N CYS A 154 -3.95 8.52 9.94
CA CYS A 154 -3.57 7.39 10.77
C CYS A 154 -4.41 6.17 10.40
N ASN A 155 -3.80 5.00 10.44
CA ASN A 155 -4.50 3.72 10.41
C ASN A 155 -4.64 3.23 11.85
N CYS A 156 -5.79 2.71 12.23
CA CYS A 156 -6.02 2.17 13.55
C CYS A 156 -6.53 0.74 13.41
N ARG A 157 -5.93 -0.19 14.15
CA ARG A 157 -6.32 -1.60 14.14
C ARG A 157 -7.38 -1.87 15.20
N LYS A 158 -8.41 -2.60 14.82
CA LYS A 158 -9.41 -3.17 15.72
C LYS A 158 -9.32 -4.68 15.68
N VAL A 159 -9.40 -5.31 16.82
CA VAL A 159 -9.51 -6.77 16.97
C VAL A 159 -10.78 -7.03 17.77
N ASN A 160 -11.71 -7.79 17.21
CA ASN A 160 -13.01 -8.07 17.84
C ASN A 160 -13.73 -6.78 18.31
N GLY A 161 -13.68 -5.72 17.47
CA GLY A 161 -14.32 -4.44 17.73
C GLY A 161 -13.57 -3.48 18.67
N ARG A 162 -12.49 -3.90 19.34
CA ARG A 162 -11.68 -3.08 20.24
C ARG A 162 -10.42 -2.55 19.56
N PHE A 163 -10.05 -1.30 19.84
CA PHE A 163 -8.80 -0.72 19.33
C PHE A 163 -7.59 -1.36 19.99
N VAL A 164 -6.57 -1.70 19.18
CA VAL A 164 -5.33 -2.33 19.61
C VAL A 164 -4.15 -1.53 19.07
N PHE A 165 -3.18 -1.22 19.93
CA PHE A 165 -2.01 -0.40 19.61
C PHE A 165 -0.68 -1.14 19.83
N GLU A 166 -0.74 -2.44 20.07
CA GLU A 166 0.41 -3.33 20.28
C GLU A 166 0.34 -4.53 19.33
N GLY A 167 1.47 -5.22 19.17
CA GLY A 167 1.60 -6.40 18.31
C GLY A 167 2.34 -6.12 17.03
N GLU A 168 2.43 -7.12 16.18
CA GLU A 168 3.19 -7.07 14.93
C GLU A 168 2.59 -6.09 13.91
N GLN A 169 3.45 -5.59 13.01
CA GLN A 169 3.08 -4.61 11.99
C GLN A 169 1.98 -5.13 11.06
N VAL A 170 2.06 -6.39 10.67
CA VAL A 170 1.06 -7.09 9.88
C VAL A 170 0.45 -8.20 10.74
N ALA A 171 -0.83 -8.12 11.04
CA ALA A 171 -1.54 -9.20 11.71
C ALA A 171 -2.34 -10.00 10.67
N ILE A 172 -1.97 -11.26 10.50
CA ILE A 172 -2.74 -12.26 9.80
C ILE A 172 -3.37 -13.13 10.88
N ASP A 173 -4.50 -12.69 11.40
CA ASP A 173 -5.23 -13.48 12.38
C ASP A 173 -6.45 -14.13 11.71
N LEU A 174 -6.42 -15.45 11.64
CA LEU A 174 -7.49 -16.24 11.02
C LEU A 174 -8.68 -16.45 11.95
N GLU A 175 -8.47 -16.25 13.26
CA GLU A 175 -9.46 -16.54 14.30
C GLU A 175 -10.18 -15.29 14.80
N ASN A 176 -9.57 -14.10 14.62
CA ASN A 176 -10.13 -12.84 15.11
C ASN A 176 -10.62 -11.94 13.97
N ASP A 177 -11.67 -11.17 14.24
CA ASP A 177 -12.14 -10.10 13.35
C ASP A 177 -11.17 -8.90 13.42
N VAL A 178 -10.20 -8.88 12.50
CA VAL A 178 -9.22 -7.79 12.39
C VAL A 178 -9.71 -6.77 11.37
N GLN A 179 -9.97 -5.56 11.81
CA GLN A 179 -10.40 -4.43 10.99
C GLN A 179 -9.44 -3.26 11.13
N TYR A 180 -9.31 -2.49 10.05
CA TYR A 180 -8.54 -1.25 10.04
C TYR A 180 -9.44 -0.06 9.73
N VAL A 181 -9.29 1.00 10.52
CA VAL A 181 -10.08 2.24 10.42
C VAL A 181 -9.14 3.42 10.22
N SER A 182 -9.49 4.28 9.27
CA SER A 182 -8.76 5.54 9.03
C SER A 182 -9.19 6.59 10.05
N MET A 183 -8.25 7.19 10.73
CA MET A 183 -8.51 8.18 11.79
C MET A 183 -7.68 9.45 11.62
N CYS A 184 -8.22 10.58 12.08
CA CYS A 184 -7.40 11.78 12.29
C CYS A 184 -6.53 11.61 13.54
N PRO A 185 -5.41 12.37 13.67
CA PRO A 185 -4.50 12.24 14.81
C PRO A 185 -5.18 12.40 16.17
N GLN A 186 -6.14 13.33 16.29
CA GLN A 186 -6.85 13.53 17.57
C GLN A 186 -7.65 12.30 18.00
N CYS A 187 -8.42 11.71 17.06
CA CYS A 187 -9.20 10.51 17.35
C CYS A 187 -8.29 9.31 17.62
N TYR A 188 -7.20 9.17 16.87
CA TYR A 188 -6.20 8.13 17.06
C TYR A 188 -5.60 8.20 18.48
N PHE A 189 -5.06 9.35 18.89
CA PHE A 189 -4.44 9.48 20.20
C PHE A 189 -5.45 9.42 21.36
N LYS A 190 -6.70 9.82 21.15
CA LYS A 190 -7.77 9.61 22.13
C LYS A 190 -8.00 8.10 22.36
N ALA A 191 -8.14 7.32 21.29
CA ALA A 191 -8.31 5.87 21.38
C ALA A 191 -7.08 5.19 22.01
N LYS A 192 -5.86 5.62 21.63
CA LYS A 192 -4.61 5.09 22.18
C LYS A 192 -4.49 5.29 23.68
N ARG A 193 -4.83 6.49 24.17
CA ARG A 193 -4.82 6.79 25.62
C ARG A 193 -5.83 5.95 26.38
N ALA A 194 -7.03 5.75 25.83
CA ALA A 194 -8.05 4.90 26.46
C ALA A 194 -7.57 3.46 26.58
N PHE A 195 -6.98 2.89 25.51
CA PHE A 195 -6.43 1.55 25.51
C PHE A 195 -5.38 1.34 26.61
N TYR A 196 -4.42 2.26 26.76
CA TYR A 196 -3.39 2.12 27.80
C TYR A 196 -3.93 2.38 29.22
N ALA A 197 -4.93 3.23 29.39
CA ALA A 197 -5.60 3.43 30.68
C ALA A 197 -6.35 2.16 31.14
N GLU A 198 -7.10 1.52 30.25
CA GLU A 198 -7.77 0.23 30.52
C GLU A 198 -6.76 -0.86 30.87
N LYS A 199 -5.66 -0.95 30.12
CA LYS A 199 -4.60 -1.95 30.38
C LYS A 199 -3.93 -1.75 31.73
N ALA A 200 -3.65 -0.49 32.11
CA ALA A 200 -3.07 -0.19 33.42
C ALA A 200 -4.02 -0.55 34.57
N ALA A 201 -5.32 -0.28 34.42
CA ALA A 201 -6.31 -0.67 35.41
C ALA A 201 -6.39 -2.19 35.60
N SER A 202 -6.37 -2.96 34.50
CA SER A 202 -6.42 -4.44 34.52
C SER A 202 -5.15 -5.12 35.09
N GLN A 203 -4.04 -4.39 35.26
CA GLN A 203 -2.79 -4.89 35.86
C GLN A 203 -2.66 -4.54 37.34
N ALA A 204 -3.55 -3.69 37.86
CA ALA A 204 -3.57 -3.24 39.24
C ALA A 204 -4.51 -4.07 40.13
N ASP A 205 -5.36 -4.89 39.52
CA ASP A 205 -6.24 -5.88 40.19
C ASP A 205 -5.57 -7.29 40.17
#